data_e6f5431eb8afa6103a3217118fbee573
#
_entry.id   e6f5431eb8afa6103a3217118fbee573
#
_cell.length_a   1.000
_cell.length_b   1.000
_cell.length_c   1.000
_cell.angle_alpha   90.00
_cell.angle_beta   90.00
_cell.angle_gamma   90.00
#
_symmetry.space_group_name_H-M   'P 1'
#
loop_
_entity.id
_entity.type
_entity.pdbx_description
1 polymer ?
#
loop_
_entity_poly.entity_id
_entity_poly.type
_entity_poly.pdbx_seq_one_letter_code
_entity_poly.pdbx_strand_id
1 'polypeptide(L)'
;MRVLEGGVDVDGDGSADLSGSRIYYVGQSFGGIYGVSLLGLEPDIRAGVPTVPGGSVIEIARLSPSFRPLVGISLITRTPSLYNAVPNASFTSFVENIPLRNLPLLVDTVPGASAIQAFIDNTEWAQQSANPAAYAPFITAPVIVQFARGDKTVPNPTATAILRAGALASRATLFRNDLAFAANPAVNKNPHSFLTNITGPGAPYALAAQQQIAAFLASDGAITIDPDGPGPFFETPTSMLPEDLAFIP
;
A
#
# COMPACT_ATOMS: atom_id res chain seq x y z
N MET A 1 0.10 18.79 -11.82
CA MET A 1 0.04 19.91 -10.83
C MET A 1 -0.11 21.29 -11.52
N ARG A 2 0.81 21.76 -12.34
CA ARG A 2 0.78 23.12 -12.92
C ARG A 2 -0.57 23.55 -13.52
N VAL A 3 -1.28 22.64 -14.20
CA VAL A 3 -2.62 22.93 -14.75
C VAL A 3 -3.64 23.15 -13.63
N LEU A 4 -3.57 22.34 -12.55
CA LEU A 4 -4.49 22.48 -11.42
C LEU A 4 -4.21 23.75 -10.61
N GLU A 5 -2.94 24.12 -10.46
CA GLU A 5 -2.52 25.35 -9.76
C GLU A 5 -3.02 26.61 -10.45
N GLY A 6 -3.07 26.61 -11.79
CA GLY A 6 -3.60 27.70 -12.58
C GLY A 6 -5.12 27.87 -12.56
N GLY A 7 -5.81 26.90 -11.93
CA GLY A 7 -7.26 26.76 -12.06
C GLY A 7 -7.65 26.07 -13.38
N VAL A 8 -8.82 25.48 -13.41
CA VAL A 8 -9.35 24.78 -14.59
C VAL A 8 -10.70 25.39 -14.96
N ASP A 9 -10.77 25.94 -16.16
CA ASP A 9 -12.01 26.35 -16.83
C ASP A 9 -12.55 25.14 -17.60
N VAL A 10 -13.63 24.54 -17.11
CA VAL A 10 -14.19 23.30 -17.64
C VAL A 10 -15.13 23.55 -18.82
N ASP A 11 -15.86 24.68 -18.80
CA ASP A 11 -16.87 24.99 -19.79
C ASP A 11 -16.41 26.00 -20.85
N GLY A 12 -15.22 26.59 -20.69
CA GLY A 12 -14.59 27.48 -21.67
C GLY A 12 -15.11 28.91 -21.62
N ASP A 13 -15.73 29.35 -20.52
CA ASP A 13 -16.27 30.69 -20.36
C ASP A 13 -15.22 31.76 -20.00
N GLY A 14 -13.98 31.34 -19.76
CA GLY A 14 -12.85 32.20 -19.39
C GLY A 14 -12.69 32.39 -17.90
N SER A 15 -13.52 31.75 -17.10
CA SER A 15 -13.44 31.73 -15.63
C SER A 15 -13.01 30.37 -15.14
N ALA A 16 -12.23 30.27 -14.04
CA ALA A 16 -11.84 28.99 -13.50
C ALA A 16 -12.98 28.40 -12.65
N ASP A 17 -13.50 27.23 -13.05
CA ASP A 17 -14.49 26.46 -12.30
C ASP A 17 -13.88 25.71 -11.12
N LEU A 18 -12.61 25.28 -11.27
CA LEU A 18 -11.86 24.61 -10.23
C LEU A 18 -10.72 25.49 -9.72
N SER A 19 -10.71 25.71 -8.42
CA SER A 19 -9.66 26.51 -7.77
C SER A 19 -8.39 25.70 -7.58
N GLY A 20 -7.25 26.23 -8.03
CA GLY A 20 -5.92 25.67 -7.76
C GLY A 20 -5.37 25.97 -6.37
N SER A 21 -6.08 26.75 -5.53
CA SER A 21 -5.58 27.15 -4.22
C SER A 21 -5.69 26.06 -3.14
N ARG A 22 -6.49 25.02 -3.39
CA ARG A 22 -6.73 23.93 -2.44
C ARG A 22 -6.72 22.57 -3.17
N ILE A 23 -5.55 21.99 -3.28
CA ILE A 23 -5.35 20.71 -3.96
C ILE A 23 -5.10 19.64 -2.91
N TYR A 24 -5.86 18.56 -2.99
CA TYR A 24 -5.75 17.40 -2.11
C TYR A 24 -5.48 16.14 -2.92
N TYR A 25 -4.89 15.14 -2.28
CA TYR A 25 -4.63 13.85 -2.90
C TYR A 25 -5.33 12.72 -2.17
N VAL A 26 -6.04 11.86 -2.90
CA VAL A 26 -6.53 10.56 -2.41
C VAL A 26 -6.18 9.52 -3.47
N GLY A 27 -5.56 8.43 -3.06
CA GLY A 27 -5.21 7.36 -3.98
C GLY A 27 -5.22 6.00 -3.31
N GLN A 28 -5.89 5.02 -3.94
CA GLN A 28 -5.93 3.65 -3.46
C GLN A 28 -5.04 2.75 -4.30
N SER A 29 -4.40 1.74 -3.68
CA SER A 29 -3.60 0.72 -4.35
C SER A 29 -2.47 1.37 -5.15
N PHE A 30 -2.46 1.21 -6.45
CA PHE A 30 -1.50 1.85 -7.34
C PHE A 30 -1.50 3.39 -7.18
N GLY A 31 -2.70 3.99 -7.01
CA GLY A 31 -2.82 5.40 -6.64
C GLY A 31 -2.20 5.70 -5.27
N GLY A 32 -2.31 4.80 -4.31
CA GLY A 32 -1.60 4.91 -3.02
C GLY A 32 -0.08 4.86 -3.18
N ILE A 33 0.44 3.96 -4.01
CA ILE A 33 1.88 3.80 -4.30
C ILE A 33 2.43 5.07 -4.94
N TYR A 34 1.85 5.51 -6.07
CA TYR A 34 2.24 6.75 -6.72
C TYR A 34 1.99 7.99 -5.88
N GLY A 35 0.91 7.96 -5.08
CA GLY A 35 0.53 9.04 -4.20
C GLY A 35 1.60 9.39 -3.19
N VAL A 36 2.27 8.39 -2.62
CA VAL A 36 3.39 8.62 -1.71
C VAL A 36 4.54 9.35 -2.41
N SER A 37 4.89 8.93 -3.63
CA SER A 37 5.92 9.62 -4.42
C SER A 37 5.49 11.04 -4.79
N LEU A 38 4.25 11.21 -5.23
CA LEU A 38 3.70 12.53 -5.57
C LEU A 38 3.71 13.48 -4.37
N LEU A 39 3.26 13.02 -3.21
CA LEU A 39 3.23 13.81 -1.96
C LEU A 39 4.64 14.20 -1.48
N GLY A 40 5.65 13.39 -1.78
CA GLY A 40 7.05 13.71 -1.48
C GLY A 40 7.68 14.70 -2.47
N LEU A 41 7.07 14.91 -3.64
CA LEU A 41 7.60 15.76 -4.71
C LEU A 41 6.83 17.08 -4.89
N GLU A 42 5.55 17.12 -4.50
CA GLU A 42 4.65 18.24 -4.74
C GLU A 42 4.24 18.91 -3.43
N PRO A 43 4.97 19.96 -3.02
CA PRO A 43 4.71 20.65 -1.75
C PRO A 43 3.39 21.43 -1.72
N ASP A 44 2.80 21.70 -2.88
CA ASP A 44 1.57 22.46 -3.00
C ASP A 44 0.29 21.64 -2.76
N ILE A 45 0.44 20.33 -2.55
CA ILE A 45 -0.66 19.48 -2.07
C ILE A 45 -0.88 19.75 -0.58
N ARG A 46 -2.08 20.22 -0.24
CA ARG A 46 -2.44 20.64 1.12
C ARG A 46 -2.58 19.48 2.11
N ALA A 47 -3.11 18.36 1.67
CA ALA A 47 -3.20 17.13 2.45
C ALA A 47 -3.37 15.92 1.54
N GLY A 48 -2.95 14.75 2.00
CA GLY A 48 -3.02 13.53 1.22
C GLY A 48 -3.42 12.29 1.99
N VAL A 49 -4.12 11.35 1.31
CA VAL A 49 -4.50 10.06 1.90
C VAL A 49 -4.15 8.93 0.93
N PRO A 50 -2.91 8.42 0.95
CA PRO A 50 -2.59 7.17 0.28
C PRO A 50 -3.22 5.99 1.03
N THR A 51 -4.02 5.18 0.33
CA THR A 51 -4.71 4.02 0.90
C THR A 51 -4.16 2.74 0.29
N VAL A 52 -3.86 1.76 1.14
CA VAL A 52 -3.20 0.47 0.82
C VAL A 52 -1.97 0.65 -0.08
N PRO A 53 -1.06 1.60 0.26
CA PRO A 53 0.17 1.79 -0.47
C PRO A 53 1.18 0.69 -0.14
N GLY A 54 2.21 0.54 -0.96
CA GLY A 54 3.36 -0.34 -0.70
C GLY A 54 4.59 0.09 -1.49
N GLY A 55 5.74 -0.25 -1.00
CA GLY A 55 7.05 -0.10 -1.64
C GLY A 55 7.95 -1.27 -1.26
N SER A 56 8.82 -1.79 -2.08
CA SER A 56 8.94 -1.55 -3.52
C SER A 56 8.00 -2.43 -4.34
N VAL A 57 7.86 -2.15 -5.66
CA VAL A 57 6.95 -2.94 -6.52
C VAL A 57 7.38 -4.40 -6.63
N ILE A 58 8.70 -4.69 -6.70
CA ILE A 58 9.18 -6.07 -6.76
C ILE A 58 8.92 -6.82 -5.45
N GLU A 59 9.04 -6.16 -4.29
CA GLU A 59 8.69 -6.77 -3.00
C GLU A 59 7.18 -7.01 -2.87
N ILE A 60 6.36 -6.09 -3.38
CA ILE A 60 4.91 -6.33 -3.50
C ILE A 60 4.68 -7.60 -4.30
N ALA A 61 5.26 -7.70 -5.50
CA ALA A 61 5.08 -8.85 -6.38
C ALA A 61 5.60 -10.15 -5.76
N ARG A 62 6.74 -10.11 -5.06
CA ARG A 62 7.37 -11.24 -4.39
C ARG A 62 6.52 -11.78 -3.23
N LEU A 63 6.00 -10.89 -2.39
CA LEU A 63 5.30 -11.26 -1.16
C LEU A 63 3.79 -11.50 -1.36
N SER A 64 3.22 -10.94 -2.44
CA SER A 64 1.78 -10.96 -2.69
C SER A 64 1.31 -12.29 -3.28
N PRO A 65 0.37 -12.98 -2.65
CA PRO A 65 -0.31 -14.12 -3.29
C PRO A 65 -0.91 -13.76 -4.66
N SER A 66 -1.33 -12.52 -4.87
CA SER A 66 -1.93 -12.06 -6.13
C SER A 66 -0.91 -11.88 -7.26
N PHE A 67 0.36 -11.54 -6.94
CA PHE A 67 1.35 -11.19 -7.96
C PHE A 67 2.55 -12.13 -8.02
N ARG A 68 2.77 -12.97 -7.01
CA ARG A 68 3.87 -13.94 -6.98
C ARG A 68 3.96 -14.83 -8.24
N PRO A 69 2.85 -15.23 -8.90
CA PRO A 69 2.92 -15.94 -10.17
C PRO A 69 3.66 -15.18 -11.28
N LEU A 70 3.59 -13.85 -11.30
CA LEU A 70 4.31 -13.03 -12.28
C LEU A 70 5.83 -13.09 -12.06
N VAL A 71 6.27 -13.11 -10.80
CA VAL A 71 7.69 -13.33 -10.46
C VAL A 71 8.13 -14.71 -10.94
N GLY A 72 7.33 -15.76 -10.68
CA GLY A 72 7.61 -17.11 -11.16
C GLY A 72 7.77 -17.19 -12.67
N ILE A 73 6.89 -16.55 -13.43
CA ILE A 73 6.99 -16.45 -14.90
C ILE A 73 8.28 -15.72 -15.30
N SER A 74 8.62 -14.62 -14.64
CA SER A 74 9.84 -13.88 -14.92
C SER A 74 11.10 -14.72 -14.68
N LEU A 75 11.11 -15.58 -13.65
CA LEU A 75 12.22 -16.50 -13.38
C LEU A 75 12.35 -17.60 -14.45
N ILE A 76 11.21 -18.14 -14.93
CA ILE A 76 11.19 -19.17 -15.98
C ILE A 76 11.73 -18.65 -17.30
N THR A 77 11.36 -17.44 -17.67
CA THR A 77 11.68 -16.86 -18.99
C THR A 77 13.12 -16.36 -19.11
N ARG A 78 13.91 -16.39 -18.02
CA ARG A 78 15.33 -16.03 -18.06
C ARG A 78 16.16 -17.08 -18.79
N THR A 79 17.28 -16.68 -19.35
CA THR A 79 18.26 -17.58 -20.01
C THR A 79 19.63 -17.41 -19.35
N PRO A 80 20.11 -18.40 -18.59
CA PRO A 80 19.41 -19.62 -18.17
C PRO A 80 18.22 -19.33 -17.24
N SER A 81 17.25 -20.24 -17.20
CA SER A 81 16.11 -20.14 -16.28
C SER A 81 16.57 -20.13 -14.81
N LEU A 82 15.99 -19.24 -14.02
CA LEU A 82 16.25 -19.16 -12.58
C LEU A 82 15.19 -19.88 -11.75
N TYR A 83 14.16 -20.45 -12.38
CA TYR A 83 13.07 -21.12 -11.67
C TYR A 83 13.56 -22.43 -11.03
N ASN A 84 13.47 -22.54 -9.73
CA ASN A 84 14.10 -23.60 -8.95
C ASN A 84 13.11 -24.60 -8.33
N ALA A 85 11.85 -24.57 -8.73
CA ALA A 85 10.84 -25.53 -8.28
C ALA A 85 10.22 -26.28 -9.46
N VAL A 86 9.50 -27.36 -9.15
CA VAL A 86 8.74 -28.06 -10.19
C VAL A 86 7.63 -27.14 -10.69
N PRO A 87 7.53 -26.89 -12.01
CA PRO A 87 6.49 -26.05 -12.57
C PRO A 87 5.09 -26.57 -12.21
N ASN A 88 4.23 -25.67 -11.77
CA ASN A 88 2.83 -25.93 -11.52
C ASN A 88 1.96 -24.92 -12.28
N ALA A 89 0.64 -25.12 -12.28
CA ALA A 89 -0.29 -24.29 -13.06
C ALA A 89 -0.30 -22.81 -12.65
N SER A 90 0.13 -22.48 -11.43
CA SER A 90 0.13 -21.12 -10.92
C SER A 90 1.52 -20.46 -10.90
N PHE A 91 2.59 -21.22 -11.14
CA PHE A 91 3.99 -20.75 -11.07
C PHE A 91 4.34 -20.01 -9.76
N THR A 92 3.69 -20.39 -8.66
CA THR A 92 3.82 -19.74 -7.35
C THR A 92 4.81 -20.43 -6.44
N SER A 93 5.34 -21.57 -6.82
CA SER A 93 6.08 -22.48 -5.95
C SER A 93 7.60 -22.34 -6.03
N PHE A 94 8.14 -21.29 -6.67
CA PHE A 94 9.58 -21.07 -6.57
C PHE A 94 9.99 -20.83 -5.12
N VAL A 95 11.16 -21.37 -4.76
CA VAL A 95 11.61 -21.46 -3.37
C VAL A 95 12.68 -20.44 -3.11
N GLU A 96 12.49 -19.66 -2.07
CA GLU A 96 13.39 -18.62 -1.61
C GLU A 96 13.32 -18.46 -0.11
N ASN A 97 14.29 -17.78 0.47
CA ASN A 97 14.21 -17.30 1.83
C ASN A 97 13.53 -15.91 1.83
N ILE A 98 12.38 -15.79 2.48
CA ILE A 98 11.65 -14.51 2.58
C ILE A 98 12.11 -13.80 3.87
N PRO A 99 12.95 -12.74 3.77
CA PRO A 99 13.43 -12.02 4.95
C PRO A 99 12.34 -11.08 5.48
N LEU A 100 11.55 -11.55 6.42
CA LEU A 100 10.61 -10.71 7.15
C LEU A 100 11.27 -10.13 8.41
N ARG A 101 11.02 -8.84 8.67
CA ARG A 101 11.67 -8.10 9.75
C ARG A 101 11.42 -8.69 11.14
N ASN A 102 10.23 -9.23 11.37
CA ASN A 102 9.82 -9.77 12.66
C ASN A 102 10.14 -11.26 12.85
N LEU A 103 10.83 -11.87 11.89
CA LEU A 103 11.27 -13.26 11.97
C LEU A 103 12.79 -13.33 12.13
N PRO A 104 13.30 -14.37 12.80
CA PRO A 104 14.73 -14.62 12.86
C PRO A 104 15.33 -14.76 11.45
N LEU A 105 16.55 -14.27 11.25
CA LEU A 105 17.29 -14.49 10.04
C LEU A 105 17.54 -16.00 9.85
N LEU A 106 17.08 -16.52 8.73
CA LEU A 106 17.36 -17.89 8.31
C LEU A 106 18.46 -17.87 7.26
N VAL A 107 19.50 -18.65 7.48
CA VAL A 107 20.50 -18.95 6.44
C VAL A 107 19.94 -20.12 5.64
N ASP A 108 19.48 -19.85 4.44
CA ASP A 108 18.86 -20.85 3.59
C ASP A 108 19.87 -21.45 2.62
N THR A 109 19.83 -22.76 2.47
CA THR A 109 20.65 -23.53 1.54
C THR A 109 19.83 -24.00 0.33
N VAL A 110 18.68 -23.38 0.07
CA VAL A 110 17.84 -23.74 -1.07
C VAL A 110 18.57 -23.54 -2.37
N PRO A 111 18.69 -24.58 -3.22
CA PRO A 111 19.35 -24.45 -4.52
C PRO A 111 18.72 -23.35 -5.38
N GLY A 112 19.56 -22.47 -5.93
CA GLY A 112 19.14 -21.36 -6.78
C GLY A 112 18.61 -20.13 -6.05
N ALA A 113 18.38 -20.17 -4.73
CA ALA A 113 17.83 -19.04 -3.97
C ALA A 113 18.70 -17.78 -4.09
N SER A 114 20.03 -17.90 -4.09
CA SER A 114 20.94 -16.75 -4.25
C SER A 114 20.80 -16.08 -5.63
N ALA A 115 20.59 -16.85 -6.69
CA ALA A 115 20.38 -16.29 -8.02
C ALA A 115 19.01 -15.60 -8.15
N ILE A 116 17.98 -16.13 -7.50
CA ILE A 116 16.67 -15.50 -7.39
C ILE A 116 16.78 -14.19 -6.59
N GLN A 117 17.52 -14.20 -5.47
CA GLN A 117 17.73 -13.00 -4.67
C GLN A 117 18.45 -11.91 -5.49
N ALA A 118 19.52 -12.28 -6.21
CA ALA A 118 20.21 -11.33 -7.09
C ALA A 118 19.31 -10.76 -8.20
N PHE A 119 18.38 -11.55 -8.72
CA PHE A 119 17.37 -11.06 -9.67
C PHE A 119 16.43 -10.04 -9.02
N ILE A 120 15.96 -10.32 -7.80
CA ILE A 120 15.08 -9.42 -7.05
C ILE A 120 15.81 -8.12 -6.70
N ASP A 121 17.05 -8.19 -6.21
CA ASP A 121 17.87 -7.04 -5.85
C ASP A 121 18.16 -6.14 -7.08
N ASN A 122 18.47 -6.72 -8.23
CA ASN A 122 18.67 -5.98 -9.47
C ASN A 122 17.38 -5.31 -9.96
N THR A 123 16.22 -5.97 -9.75
CA THR A 123 14.93 -5.40 -10.09
C THR A 123 14.57 -4.25 -9.14
N GLU A 124 14.86 -4.41 -7.84
CA GLU A 124 14.72 -3.35 -6.85
C GLU A 124 15.57 -2.14 -7.22
N TRP A 125 16.85 -2.36 -7.53
CA TRP A 125 17.74 -1.29 -7.96
C TRP A 125 17.22 -0.52 -9.19
N ALA A 126 16.71 -1.23 -10.19
CA ALA A 126 16.15 -0.61 -11.39
C ALA A 126 14.87 0.23 -11.09
N GLN A 127 14.14 -0.13 -10.06
CA GLN A 127 12.89 0.54 -9.64
C GLN A 127 13.10 1.67 -8.61
N GLN A 128 14.31 1.87 -8.10
CA GLN A 128 14.56 2.82 -6.98
C GLN A 128 14.07 4.23 -7.25
N SER A 129 14.19 4.71 -8.48
CA SER A 129 13.71 6.03 -8.89
C SER A 129 12.19 6.20 -8.80
N ALA A 130 11.43 5.10 -8.70
CA ALA A 130 9.98 5.08 -8.58
C ALA A 130 9.51 4.42 -7.26
N ASN A 131 10.45 4.05 -6.37
CA ASN A 131 10.11 3.42 -5.10
C ASN A 131 9.54 4.46 -4.13
N PRO A 132 8.26 4.34 -3.72
CA PRO A 132 7.64 5.32 -2.83
C PRO A 132 8.32 5.42 -1.47
N ALA A 133 8.99 4.37 -0.98
CA ALA A 133 9.74 4.44 0.26
C ALA A 133 10.91 5.44 0.18
N ALA A 134 11.46 5.70 -1.03
CA ALA A 134 12.50 6.72 -1.22
C ALA A 134 11.96 8.15 -1.12
N TYR A 135 10.67 8.35 -1.38
CA TYR A 135 10.01 9.66 -1.35
C TYR A 135 9.28 9.96 -0.04
N ALA A 136 8.89 8.93 0.71
CA ALA A 136 8.19 9.08 1.98
C ALA A 136 8.85 10.04 2.97
N PRO A 137 10.21 10.10 3.10
CA PRO A 137 10.87 11.07 3.97
C PRO A 137 10.68 12.54 3.60
N PHE A 138 10.30 12.81 2.35
CA PHE A 138 10.14 14.17 1.83
C PHE A 138 8.70 14.68 1.91
N ILE A 139 7.77 13.88 2.42
CA ILE A 139 6.39 14.31 2.59
C ILE A 139 6.31 15.37 3.70
N THR A 140 5.98 16.59 3.34
CA THR A 140 5.79 17.72 4.26
C THR A 140 4.31 18.00 4.52
N ALA A 141 3.45 17.70 3.57
CA ALA A 141 2.00 17.85 3.72
C ALA A 141 1.44 16.96 4.84
N PRO A 142 0.36 17.37 5.53
CA PRO A 142 -0.41 16.47 6.36
C PRO A 142 -0.86 15.23 5.59
N VAL A 143 -0.65 14.04 6.16
CA VAL A 143 -1.07 12.78 5.54
C VAL A 143 -1.67 11.83 6.56
N ILE A 144 -2.62 11.01 6.12
CA ILE A 144 -3.02 9.76 6.77
C ILE A 144 -2.72 8.63 5.79
N VAL A 145 -2.02 7.61 6.24
CA VAL A 145 -1.83 6.38 5.47
C VAL A 145 -2.81 5.33 5.97
N GLN A 146 -3.78 4.98 5.15
CA GLN A 146 -4.70 3.88 5.48
C GLN A 146 -4.19 2.57 4.89
N PHE A 147 -4.17 1.51 5.68
CA PHE A 147 -3.81 0.18 5.19
C PHE A 147 -4.56 -0.90 5.97
N ALA A 148 -4.50 -2.16 5.52
CA ALA A 148 -5.33 -3.20 6.07
C ALA A 148 -4.52 -4.44 6.47
N ARG A 149 -4.87 -5.04 7.61
CA ARG A 149 -4.26 -6.27 8.10
C ARG A 149 -4.54 -7.43 7.15
N GLY A 150 -3.47 -8.12 6.71
CA GLY A 150 -3.58 -9.30 5.86
C GLY A 150 -3.90 -9.02 4.40
N ASP A 151 -3.55 -7.84 3.88
CA ASP A 151 -3.68 -7.50 2.47
C ASP A 151 -2.88 -8.48 1.60
N LYS A 152 -3.58 -9.20 0.71
CA LYS A 152 -3.00 -10.21 -0.18
C LYS A 152 -2.47 -9.62 -1.49
N THR A 153 -2.79 -8.36 -1.78
CA THR A 153 -2.39 -7.67 -3.00
C THR A 153 -1.18 -6.78 -2.77
N VAL A 154 -1.22 -5.94 -1.72
CA VAL A 154 -0.10 -5.13 -1.25
C VAL A 154 0.21 -5.52 0.19
N PRO A 155 1.09 -6.51 0.41
CA PRO A 155 1.32 -7.10 1.73
C PRO A 155 1.85 -6.12 2.77
N ASN A 156 1.46 -6.31 4.03
CA ASN A 156 1.76 -5.42 5.13
C ASN A 156 3.24 -5.03 5.25
N PRO A 157 4.25 -5.93 5.06
CA PRO A 157 5.66 -5.51 5.12
C PRO A 157 6.02 -4.40 4.14
N THR A 158 5.35 -4.33 2.98
CA THR A 158 5.62 -3.30 1.97
C THR A 158 4.97 -1.95 2.34
N ALA A 159 3.78 -1.97 2.95
CA ALA A 159 3.14 -0.76 3.48
C ALA A 159 3.94 -0.21 4.67
N THR A 160 4.35 -1.06 5.61
CA THR A 160 5.13 -0.63 6.78
C THR A 160 6.54 -0.15 6.43
N ALA A 161 7.11 -0.59 5.30
CA ALA A 161 8.36 -0.04 4.78
C ALA A 161 8.23 1.47 4.50
N ILE A 162 7.13 1.91 3.87
CA ILE A 162 6.81 3.33 3.64
C ILE A 162 6.65 4.06 4.96
N LEU A 163 5.88 3.48 5.89
CA LEU A 163 5.61 4.10 7.19
C LEU A 163 6.89 4.31 8.00
N ARG A 164 7.83 3.37 7.95
CA ARG A 164 9.14 3.53 8.59
C ARG A 164 10.01 4.55 7.88
N ALA A 165 10.09 4.48 6.55
CA ALA A 165 10.93 5.38 5.77
C ALA A 165 10.55 6.85 6.00
N GLY A 166 9.25 7.15 6.02
CA GLY A 166 8.72 8.51 6.22
C GLY A 166 8.46 8.90 7.67
N ALA A 167 8.77 8.03 8.66
CA ALA A 167 8.37 8.22 10.07
C ALA A 167 6.85 8.48 10.24
N LEU A 168 6.01 7.80 9.43
CA LEU A 168 4.58 8.04 9.31
C LEU A 168 3.71 7.13 10.19
N ALA A 169 4.29 6.34 11.10
CA ALA A 169 3.54 5.39 11.93
C ALA A 169 2.43 6.08 12.77
N SER A 170 2.72 7.28 13.31
CA SER A 170 1.75 8.09 14.05
C SER A 170 0.63 8.69 13.19
N ARG A 171 0.74 8.55 11.86
CA ARG A 171 -0.22 9.03 10.86
C ARG A 171 -0.85 7.88 10.08
N ALA A 172 -0.80 6.68 10.65
CA ALA A 172 -1.31 5.48 9.99
C ALA A 172 -2.60 5.00 10.65
N THR A 173 -3.58 4.64 9.83
CA THR A 173 -4.81 3.96 10.23
C THR A 173 -4.76 2.54 9.70
N LEU A 174 -4.83 1.56 10.59
CA LEU A 174 -4.86 0.14 10.26
C LEU A 174 -6.29 -0.39 10.35
N PHE A 175 -6.83 -0.87 9.24
CA PHE A 175 -8.05 -1.67 9.24
C PHE A 175 -7.75 -3.11 9.67
N ARG A 176 -8.35 -3.56 10.76
CA ARG A 176 -8.22 -4.88 11.36
C ARG A 176 -9.15 -5.87 10.67
N ASN A 177 -8.85 -6.20 9.41
CA ASN A 177 -9.64 -7.16 8.63
C ASN A 177 -9.70 -8.55 9.29
N ASP A 178 -8.66 -8.92 10.01
CA ASP A 178 -8.61 -10.14 10.80
C ASP A 178 -9.74 -10.19 11.83
N LEU A 179 -9.99 -9.10 12.56
CA LEU A 179 -11.07 -9.00 13.53
C LEU A 179 -12.44 -8.86 12.85
N ALA A 180 -12.51 -8.09 11.76
CA ALA A 180 -13.75 -7.95 10.99
C ALA A 180 -14.19 -9.30 10.40
N PHE A 181 -13.28 -10.07 9.82
CA PHE A 181 -13.56 -11.41 9.32
C PHE A 181 -13.93 -12.40 10.43
N ALA A 182 -13.26 -12.34 11.58
CA ALA A 182 -13.60 -13.17 12.73
C ALA A 182 -15.00 -12.88 13.26
N ALA A 183 -15.43 -11.61 13.23
CA ALA A 183 -16.78 -11.20 13.62
C ALA A 183 -17.84 -11.55 12.56
N ASN A 184 -17.48 -11.47 11.29
CA ASN A 184 -18.36 -11.81 10.16
C ASN A 184 -17.57 -12.44 9.00
N PRO A 185 -17.60 -13.77 8.86
CA PRO A 185 -16.88 -14.49 7.79
C PRO A 185 -17.35 -14.18 6.35
N ALA A 186 -18.40 -13.38 6.17
CA ALA A 186 -18.83 -12.88 4.87
C ALA A 186 -18.02 -11.64 4.41
N VAL A 187 -17.19 -11.04 5.29
CA VAL A 187 -16.23 -10.00 4.92
C VAL A 187 -15.14 -10.60 4.04
N ASN A 188 -14.62 -9.83 3.10
CA ASN A 188 -13.60 -10.29 2.18
C ASN A 188 -12.31 -10.73 2.91
N LYS A 189 -11.80 -11.91 2.54
CA LYS A 189 -10.51 -12.42 3.02
C LYS A 189 -9.30 -11.62 2.54
N ASN A 190 -9.43 -10.91 1.43
CA ASN A 190 -8.46 -9.95 0.94
C ASN A 190 -9.00 -8.53 1.13
N PRO A 191 -8.49 -7.75 2.07
CA PRO A 191 -9.00 -6.42 2.37
C PRO A 191 -8.50 -5.33 1.41
N HIS A 192 -7.77 -5.67 0.38
CA HIS A 192 -7.13 -4.68 -0.50
C HIS A 192 -8.08 -3.59 -0.99
N SER A 193 -9.33 -3.95 -1.30
CA SER A 193 -10.36 -3.03 -1.78
C SER A 193 -11.29 -2.52 -0.66
N PHE A 194 -10.87 -2.56 0.61
CA PHE A 194 -11.77 -2.25 1.72
C PHE A 194 -12.39 -0.85 1.59
N LEU A 195 -11.63 0.15 1.14
CA LEU A 195 -12.12 1.52 0.97
C LEU A 195 -13.27 1.64 -0.06
N THR A 196 -13.26 0.81 -1.09
CA THR A 196 -14.22 0.86 -2.20
C THR A 196 -15.31 -0.21 -2.11
N ASN A 197 -15.27 -1.05 -1.09
CA ASN A 197 -16.27 -2.10 -0.88
C ASN A 197 -17.52 -1.54 -0.17
N ILE A 198 -18.22 -0.63 -0.87
CA ILE A 198 -19.38 0.13 -0.35
C ILE A 198 -20.68 -0.66 -0.35
N THR A 199 -20.64 -1.95 -0.68
CA THR A 199 -21.81 -2.84 -0.68
C THR A 199 -21.52 -4.10 0.12
N GLY A 200 -22.58 -4.77 0.61
CA GLY A 200 -22.45 -6.00 1.37
C GLY A 200 -21.76 -5.85 2.72
N PRO A 201 -21.17 -6.94 3.26
CA PRO A 201 -20.64 -6.97 4.64
C PRO A 201 -19.46 -6.02 4.89
N GLY A 202 -18.74 -5.60 3.86
CA GLY A 202 -17.61 -4.66 3.94
C GLY A 202 -18.02 -3.19 4.01
N ALA A 203 -19.26 -2.86 3.63
CA ALA A 203 -19.72 -1.49 3.49
C ALA A 203 -19.57 -0.61 4.75
N PRO A 204 -19.86 -1.07 5.96
CA PRO A 204 -19.68 -0.26 7.16
C PRO A 204 -18.22 0.21 7.33
N TYR A 205 -17.27 -0.66 7.07
CA TYR A 205 -15.83 -0.34 7.19
C TYR A 205 -15.37 0.62 6.09
N ALA A 206 -15.86 0.42 4.86
CA ALA A 206 -15.57 1.32 3.74
C ALA A 206 -16.07 2.74 4.03
N LEU A 207 -17.33 2.88 4.47
CA LEU A 207 -17.94 4.17 4.78
C LEU A 207 -17.23 4.87 5.93
N ALA A 208 -16.87 4.13 7.00
CA ALA A 208 -16.13 4.67 8.12
C ALA A 208 -14.74 5.21 7.70
N ALA A 209 -14.02 4.45 6.88
CA ALA A 209 -12.73 4.90 6.33
C ALA A 209 -12.87 6.11 5.39
N GLN A 210 -13.92 6.16 4.57
CA GLN A 210 -14.22 7.32 3.73
C GLN A 210 -14.59 8.57 4.55
N GLN A 211 -15.30 8.41 5.66
CA GLN A 211 -15.60 9.51 6.59
C GLN A 211 -14.32 10.08 7.22
N GLN A 212 -13.35 9.22 7.58
CA GLN A 212 -12.04 9.68 8.04
C GLN A 212 -11.34 10.53 6.97
N ILE A 213 -11.32 10.08 5.71
CA ILE A 213 -10.74 10.84 4.59
C ILE A 213 -11.44 12.19 4.45
N ALA A 214 -12.78 12.20 4.45
CA ALA A 214 -13.56 13.43 4.27
C ALA A 214 -13.28 14.44 5.39
N ALA A 215 -13.29 14.01 6.65
CA ALA A 215 -12.98 14.87 7.80
C ALA A 215 -11.55 15.43 7.75
N PHE A 216 -10.59 14.58 7.38
CA PHE A 216 -9.18 14.97 7.28
C PHE A 216 -8.97 16.02 6.19
N LEU A 217 -9.48 15.79 4.99
CA LEU A 217 -9.30 16.74 3.88
C LEU A 217 -10.11 18.03 4.10
N ALA A 218 -11.33 17.94 4.64
CA ALA A 218 -12.14 19.13 4.94
C ALA A 218 -11.47 20.07 5.97
N SER A 219 -10.61 19.52 6.84
CA SER A 219 -9.86 20.25 7.86
C SER A 219 -8.44 20.64 7.42
N ASP A 220 -8.08 20.53 6.14
CA ASP A 220 -6.71 20.71 5.65
C ASP A 220 -5.68 19.83 6.40
N GLY A 221 -6.10 18.62 6.80
CA GLY A 221 -5.25 17.68 7.52
C GLY A 221 -5.15 17.89 9.05
N ALA A 222 -5.93 18.79 9.61
CA ALA A 222 -5.88 19.08 11.05
C ALA A 222 -6.62 18.08 11.93
N ILE A 223 -7.64 17.41 11.39
CA ILE A 223 -8.50 16.48 12.15
C ILE A 223 -8.32 15.07 11.61
N THR A 224 -7.88 14.15 12.47
CA THR A 224 -7.88 12.72 12.21
C THR A 224 -8.86 12.06 13.17
N ILE A 225 -9.96 11.55 12.64
CA ILE A 225 -10.92 10.77 13.42
C ILE A 225 -10.55 9.28 13.41
N ASP A 226 -10.90 8.57 14.46
CA ASP A 226 -10.89 7.11 14.45
C ASP A 226 -12.16 6.63 13.75
N PRO A 227 -12.08 5.80 12.68
CA PRO A 227 -13.24 5.43 11.88
C PRO A 227 -14.36 4.72 12.63
N ASP A 228 -14.03 3.88 13.61
CA ASP A 228 -15.03 3.19 14.45
C ASP A 228 -15.01 3.64 15.92
N GLY A 229 -14.33 4.76 16.22
CA GLY A 229 -14.24 5.32 17.57
C GLY A 229 -13.56 4.34 18.54
N PRO A 230 -14.25 3.88 19.59
CA PRO A 230 -13.70 2.90 20.53
C PRO A 230 -13.78 1.45 20.01
N GLY A 231 -14.17 1.26 18.76
CA GLY A 231 -14.33 -0.05 18.14
C GLY A 231 -12.98 -0.76 17.92
N PRO A 232 -13.00 -2.08 17.67
CA PRO A 232 -11.77 -2.86 17.49
C PRO A 232 -11.31 -2.97 16.05
N PHE A 233 -12.05 -2.41 15.07
CA PHE A 233 -11.83 -2.68 13.66
C PHE A 233 -10.86 -1.70 12.99
N PHE A 234 -10.60 -0.56 13.63
CA PHE A 234 -9.57 0.37 13.20
C PHE A 234 -8.64 0.72 14.35
N GLU A 235 -7.38 0.93 14.03
CA GLU A 235 -6.38 1.46 14.96
C GLU A 235 -5.86 2.79 14.39
N THR A 236 -6.15 3.89 15.07
CA THR A 236 -5.78 5.26 14.66
C THR A 236 -5.22 6.06 15.84
N PRO A 237 -3.90 6.33 15.90
CA PRO A 237 -2.88 5.74 15.05
C PRO A 237 -2.68 4.25 15.33
N THR A 238 -2.08 3.54 14.39
CA THR A 238 -1.79 2.11 14.62
C THR A 238 -0.84 1.92 15.80
N SER A 239 -1.17 0.95 16.65
CA SER A 239 -0.38 0.66 17.86
C SER A 239 0.93 -0.07 17.56
N MET A 240 0.97 -0.82 16.46
CA MET A 240 2.14 -1.53 15.96
C MET A 240 2.10 -1.66 14.44
N LEU A 241 3.26 -1.78 13.83
CA LEU A 241 3.37 -2.03 12.39
C LEU A 241 3.34 -3.54 12.14
N PRO A 242 2.29 -4.10 11.49
CA PRO A 242 2.27 -5.50 11.11
C PRO A 242 3.32 -5.77 10.02
N GLU A 243 4.22 -6.70 10.27
CA GLU A 243 5.33 -7.03 9.36
C GLU A 243 5.37 -8.54 9.03
N ASP A 244 4.28 -9.22 9.21
CA ASP A 244 4.09 -10.61 8.87
C ASP A 244 3.18 -10.77 7.64
N LEU A 245 3.12 -12.00 7.13
CA LEU A 245 2.25 -12.39 6.02
C LEU A 245 1.02 -13.15 6.53
N ALA A 246 0.38 -12.64 7.57
CA ALA A 246 -0.79 -13.25 8.20
C ALA A 246 -2.04 -13.07 7.33
N PHE A 247 -2.08 -13.77 6.21
CA PHE A 247 -3.23 -13.80 5.31
C PHE A 247 -4.34 -14.71 5.87
N ILE A 248 -5.59 -14.29 5.72
CA ILE A 248 -6.74 -15.17 5.99
C ILE A 248 -6.77 -16.25 4.88
N PRO A 249 -6.76 -17.54 5.20
CA PRO A 249 -6.69 -18.64 4.23
C PRO A 249 -7.83 -18.68 3.21
#